data_d818eb7aaad376fae7b7d131b35d6e5b
#
_entry.id   d818eb7aaad376fae7b7d131b35d6e5b
#
_cell.length_a   1.000
_cell.length_b   1.000
_cell.length_c   1.000
_cell.angle_alpha   90.00
_cell.angle_beta   90.00
_cell.angle_gamma   90.00
#
_symmetry.space_group_name_H-M   'P 1'
#
loop_
_entity.id
_entity.type
_entity.pdbx_description
1 polymer ?
#
loop_
_entity_poly.entity_id
_entity_poly.type
_entity_poly.pdbx_seq_one_letter_code
_entity_poly.pdbx_strand_id
1 'polypeptide(L)'
;MLRALLGLVLAVVIVVVGIPVGINLFMCASTRPSFTTVQSESIQDETFNADAIVVLGAGINWDGSPSAILRDRLDTAIALYEEGVAPKIIMSGDNTDSSYNEVMAMTLYAESQGVSADDIFCDHAGVSTYDSMYRLRHVFNVKRCVIVTQEYHLYRALYDVGSFGIEAYGVPSDKATYANMDSYERREVLARVKDFASALLNQEAETKSEPVSLNQSGRVTQWW
;
A
#
# COMPACT_ATOMS: atom_id res chain seq x y z
N MET A 1 21.93 18.01 40.92
CA MET A 1 21.69 18.63 39.64
C MET A 1 22.21 17.81 38.44
N LEU A 2 23.50 17.44 38.37
CA LEU A 2 24.07 16.69 37.23
C LEU A 2 23.36 15.35 36.95
N ARG A 3 23.04 14.54 37.95
CA ARG A 3 22.31 13.25 37.82
C ARG A 3 20.89 13.45 37.27
N ALA A 4 20.20 14.50 37.69
CA ALA A 4 18.86 14.81 37.19
C ALA A 4 18.90 15.29 35.73
N LEU A 5 19.90 16.09 35.35
CA LEU A 5 20.11 16.51 33.98
C LEU A 5 20.44 15.31 33.07
N LEU A 6 21.33 14.43 33.52
CA LEU A 6 21.68 13.21 32.78
C LEU A 6 20.46 12.29 32.58
N GLY A 7 19.63 12.13 33.64
CA GLY A 7 18.38 11.37 33.55
C GLY A 7 17.38 11.97 32.57
N LEU A 8 17.25 13.30 32.53
CA LEU A 8 16.41 14.01 31.58
C LEU A 8 16.90 13.82 30.13
N VAL A 9 18.21 13.97 29.92
CA VAL A 9 18.81 13.76 28.57
C VAL A 9 18.57 12.31 28.10
N LEU A 10 18.79 11.34 28.97
CA LEU A 10 18.54 9.93 28.64
C LEU A 10 17.06 9.68 28.31
N ALA A 11 16.13 10.23 29.07
CA ALA A 11 14.70 10.11 28.79
C ALA A 11 14.33 10.74 27.43
N VAL A 12 14.88 11.90 27.10
CA VAL A 12 14.68 12.54 25.80
C VAL A 12 15.23 11.66 24.66
N VAL A 13 16.42 11.08 24.82
CA VAL A 13 17.01 10.19 23.81
C VAL A 13 16.14 8.95 23.61
N ILE A 14 15.64 8.36 24.68
CA ILE A 14 14.73 7.18 24.59
C ILE A 14 13.45 7.56 23.83
N VAL A 15 12.84 8.70 24.14
CA VAL A 15 11.58 9.12 23.49
C VAL A 15 11.82 9.50 22.02
N VAL A 16 12.86 10.24 21.73
CA VAL A 16 13.08 10.81 20.38
C VAL A 16 13.73 9.81 19.43
N VAL A 17 14.54 8.89 19.93
CA VAL A 17 15.27 7.91 19.11
C VAL A 17 14.83 6.49 19.40
N GLY A 18 14.80 6.10 20.68
CA GLY A 18 14.55 4.70 21.07
C GLY A 18 13.15 4.22 20.68
N ILE A 19 12.10 5.02 20.91
CA ILE A 19 10.73 4.65 20.52
C ILE A 19 10.57 4.55 19.00
N PRO A 20 10.97 5.52 18.18
CA PRO A 20 10.90 5.38 16.71
C PRO A 20 11.68 4.19 16.16
N VAL A 21 12.88 3.94 16.66
CA VAL A 21 13.67 2.76 16.27
C VAL A 21 12.95 1.47 16.66
N GLY A 22 12.42 1.37 17.89
CA GLY A 22 11.66 0.21 18.36
C GLY A 22 10.42 -0.08 17.51
N ILE A 23 9.65 0.96 17.15
CA ILE A 23 8.49 0.84 16.26
C ILE A 23 8.90 0.33 14.88
N ASN A 24 9.95 0.90 14.29
CA ASN A 24 10.44 0.46 12.98
C ASN A 24 10.89 -1.01 12.98
N LEU A 25 11.67 -1.41 13.98
CA LEU A 25 12.10 -2.80 14.13
C LEU A 25 10.92 -3.75 14.32
N PHE A 26 9.95 -3.37 15.14
CA PHE A 26 8.74 -4.15 15.36
C PHE A 26 7.92 -4.32 14.08
N MET A 27 7.63 -3.23 13.34
CA MET A 27 6.87 -3.29 12.11
C MET A 27 7.58 -4.15 11.06
N CYS A 28 8.89 -3.97 10.86
CA CYS A 28 9.66 -4.77 9.91
C CYS A 28 9.69 -6.27 10.31
N ALA A 29 9.89 -6.58 11.58
CA ALA A 29 9.96 -7.97 12.03
C ALA A 29 8.59 -8.68 11.97
N SER A 30 7.51 -7.98 12.32
CA SER A 30 6.15 -8.56 12.34
C SER A 30 5.57 -8.79 10.94
N THR A 31 5.96 -7.98 9.96
CA THR A 31 5.40 -8.06 8.60
C THR A 31 6.27 -8.87 7.61
N ARG A 32 7.57 -9.06 7.90
CA ARG A 32 8.46 -9.82 7.02
C ARG A 32 7.96 -11.23 6.65
N PRO A 33 7.33 -12.00 7.55
CA PRO A 33 6.80 -13.32 7.20
C PRO A 33 5.70 -13.30 6.12
N SER A 34 5.03 -12.17 5.91
CA SER A 34 4.00 -11.99 4.89
C SER A 34 4.55 -11.56 3.52
N PHE A 35 5.87 -11.44 3.37
CA PHE A 35 6.48 -11.18 2.06
C PHE A 35 6.50 -12.46 1.24
N THR A 36 6.19 -12.34 -0.05
CA THR A 36 6.10 -13.47 -0.97
C THR A 36 6.51 -13.05 -2.39
N THR A 37 6.42 -13.96 -3.35
CA THR A 37 6.71 -13.71 -4.78
C THR A 37 5.53 -14.12 -5.64
N VAL A 38 5.49 -13.68 -6.88
CA VAL A 38 4.42 -13.99 -7.86
C VAL A 38 4.21 -15.51 -8.00
N GLN A 39 5.30 -16.29 -8.00
CA GLN A 39 5.26 -17.75 -8.19
C GLN A 39 5.13 -18.54 -6.88
N SER A 40 4.87 -17.88 -5.76
CA SER A 40 4.80 -18.54 -4.45
C SER A 40 3.50 -19.33 -4.28
N GLU A 41 3.62 -20.57 -3.81
CA GLU A 41 2.47 -21.41 -3.45
C GLU A 41 1.57 -20.72 -2.40
N SER A 42 2.11 -19.89 -1.52
CA SER A 42 1.33 -19.25 -0.46
C SER A 42 0.22 -18.32 -0.94
N ILE A 43 0.37 -17.70 -2.12
CA ILE A 43 -0.66 -16.84 -2.73
C ILE A 43 -1.42 -17.51 -3.87
N GLN A 44 -0.88 -18.62 -4.40
CA GLN A 44 -1.53 -19.44 -5.41
C GLN A 44 -2.41 -20.55 -4.79
N ASP A 45 -2.30 -20.76 -3.46
CA ASP A 45 -3.13 -21.71 -2.75
C ASP A 45 -4.60 -21.23 -2.75
N GLU A 46 -5.50 -22.09 -3.25
CA GLU A 46 -6.94 -21.83 -3.27
C GLU A 46 -7.51 -21.49 -1.89
N THR A 47 -6.83 -21.89 -0.80
CA THR A 47 -7.27 -21.58 0.57
C THR A 47 -7.06 -20.13 0.93
N PHE A 48 -6.05 -19.44 0.37
CA PHE A 48 -5.86 -18.01 0.58
C PHE A 48 -6.95 -17.19 -0.12
N ASN A 49 -7.31 -17.54 -1.36
CA ASN A 49 -8.41 -16.96 -2.14
C ASN A 49 -8.53 -15.43 -1.96
N ALA A 50 -7.56 -14.68 -2.47
CA ALA A 50 -7.52 -13.23 -2.34
C ALA A 50 -8.72 -12.56 -3.03
N ASP A 51 -9.33 -11.57 -2.38
CA ASP A 51 -10.42 -10.77 -2.94
C ASP A 51 -9.90 -9.83 -4.04
N ALA A 52 -8.68 -9.30 -3.87
CA ALA A 52 -8.06 -8.37 -4.81
C ALA A 52 -6.53 -8.33 -4.70
N ILE A 53 -5.89 -7.93 -5.80
CA ILE A 53 -4.52 -7.41 -5.84
C ILE A 53 -4.61 -5.90 -5.64
N VAL A 54 -3.80 -5.34 -4.74
CA VAL A 54 -3.81 -3.90 -4.41
C VAL A 54 -2.52 -3.26 -4.89
N VAL A 55 -2.63 -2.27 -5.77
CA VAL A 55 -1.49 -1.50 -6.28
C VAL A 55 -1.49 -0.13 -5.63
N LEU A 56 -0.41 0.20 -4.93
CA LEU A 56 -0.23 1.52 -4.32
C LEU A 56 0.43 2.48 -5.30
N GLY A 57 -0.04 3.72 -5.34
CA GLY A 57 0.51 4.79 -6.18
C GLY A 57 1.98 5.13 -5.87
N ALA A 58 2.72 5.57 -6.88
CA ALA A 58 4.13 5.97 -6.81
C ALA A 58 4.48 7.13 -7.74
N GLY A 59 3.48 7.84 -8.20
CA GLY A 59 3.62 9.03 -9.03
C GLY A 59 3.57 8.76 -10.54
N ILE A 60 3.20 9.80 -11.27
CA ILE A 60 3.17 9.82 -12.73
C ILE A 60 4.21 10.83 -13.27
N ASN A 61 4.61 10.64 -14.50
CA ASN A 61 5.45 11.57 -15.25
C ASN A 61 4.64 12.79 -15.69
N TRP A 62 5.33 13.84 -16.16
CA TRP A 62 4.70 15.07 -16.66
C TRP A 62 3.79 14.85 -17.89
N ASP A 63 4.00 13.75 -18.63
CA ASP A 63 3.18 13.34 -19.78
C ASP A 63 1.96 12.48 -19.39
N GLY A 64 1.73 12.28 -18.08
CA GLY A 64 0.64 11.48 -17.56
C GLY A 64 0.91 9.97 -17.54
N SER A 65 2.07 9.51 -18.02
CA SER A 65 2.43 8.09 -17.96
C SER A 65 2.88 7.67 -16.55
N PRO A 66 2.72 6.40 -16.16
CA PRO A 66 3.25 5.89 -14.89
C PRO A 66 4.76 6.12 -14.76
N SER A 67 5.23 6.56 -13.59
CA SER A 67 6.67 6.62 -13.28
C SER A 67 7.30 5.22 -13.39
N ALA A 68 8.63 5.14 -13.46
CA ALA A 68 9.33 3.84 -13.52
C ALA A 68 8.97 2.95 -12.31
N ILE A 69 8.91 3.53 -11.11
CA ILE A 69 8.51 2.84 -9.87
C ILE A 69 7.07 2.32 -9.98
N LEU A 70 6.16 3.18 -10.43
CA LEU A 70 4.75 2.81 -10.57
C LEU A 70 4.55 1.73 -11.65
N ARG A 71 5.28 1.82 -12.76
CA ARG A 71 5.23 0.81 -13.82
C ARG A 71 5.62 -0.58 -13.31
N ASP A 72 6.70 -0.67 -12.53
CA ASP A 72 7.12 -1.95 -11.97
C ASP A 72 6.09 -2.54 -11.00
N ARG A 73 5.34 -1.70 -10.26
CA ARG A 73 4.17 -2.14 -9.47
C ARG A 73 3.06 -2.69 -10.36
N LEU A 74 2.69 -1.95 -11.39
CA LEU A 74 1.65 -2.34 -12.33
C LEU A 74 1.98 -3.64 -13.04
N ASP A 75 3.18 -3.77 -13.59
CA ASP A 75 3.65 -5.00 -14.25
C ASP A 75 3.64 -6.22 -13.31
N THR A 76 3.96 -6.00 -12.04
CA THR A 76 3.93 -7.08 -11.04
C THR A 76 2.49 -7.46 -10.69
N ALA A 77 1.60 -6.49 -10.56
CA ALA A 77 0.17 -6.74 -10.29
C ALA A 77 -0.54 -7.41 -11.47
N ILE A 78 -0.20 -7.02 -12.70
CA ILE A 78 -0.73 -7.63 -13.92
C ILE A 78 -0.29 -9.10 -13.99
N ALA A 79 0.97 -9.40 -13.72
CA ALA A 79 1.46 -10.79 -13.69
C ALA A 79 0.71 -11.63 -12.63
N LEU A 80 0.44 -11.09 -11.44
CA LEU A 80 -0.37 -11.76 -10.42
C LEU A 80 -1.82 -12.00 -10.87
N TYR A 81 -2.40 -11.04 -11.58
CA TYR A 81 -3.75 -11.15 -12.12
C TYR A 81 -3.82 -12.22 -13.22
N GLU A 82 -2.85 -12.27 -14.12
CA GLU A 82 -2.73 -13.28 -15.19
C GLU A 82 -2.53 -14.70 -14.64
N GLU A 83 -1.82 -14.84 -13.52
CA GLU A 83 -1.66 -16.10 -12.78
C GLU A 83 -2.94 -16.49 -11.98
N GLY A 84 -3.96 -15.63 -11.98
CA GLY A 84 -5.23 -15.92 -11.30
C GLY A 84 -5.19 -15.81 -9.78
N VAL A 85 -4.21 -15.10 -9.20
CA VAL A 85 -4.04 -14.93 -7.74
C VAL A 85 -5.24 -14.23 -7.11
N ALA A 86 -5.85 -13.28 -7.82
CA ALA A 86 -7.13 -12.68 -7.43
C ALA A 86 -7.91 -12.21 -8.66
N PRO A 87 -9.25 -12.18 -8.58
CA PRO A 87 -10.11 -11.81 -9.72
C PRO A 87 -10.16 -10.30 -9.98
N LYS A 88 -9.66 -9.46 -9.07
CA LYS A 88 -9.79 -8.00 -9.12
C LYS A 88 -8.47 -7.32 -8.80
N ILE A 89 -8.28 -6.12 -9.39
CA ILE A 89 -7.17 -5.22 -9.05
C ILE A 89 -7.78 -3.93 -8.48
N ILE A 90 -7.29 -3.47 -7.32
CA ILE A 90 -7.63 -2.17 -6.75
C ILE A 90 -6.43 -1.25 -6.95
N MET A 91 -6.62 -0.18 -7.72
CA MET A 91 -5.65 0.89 -7.95
C MET A 91 -5.89 1.99 -6.91
N SER A 92 -4.99 2.12 -5.93
CA SER A 92 -5.13 3.12 -4.86
C SER A 92 -4.05 4.19 -5.01
N GLY A 93 -4.46 5.43 -5.19
CA GLY A 93 -3.57 6.56 -5.43
C GLY A 93 -4.23 7.90 -5.17
N ASP A 94 -3.45 8.96 -5.32
CA ASP A 94 -3.91 10.33 -5.14
C ASP A 94 -4.59 10.85 -6.42
N ASN A 95 -5.76 11.46 -6.25
CA ASN A 95 -6.53 12.17 -7.27
C ASN A 95 -7.12 13.49 -6.71
N THR A 96 -6.37 14.15 -5.84
CA THR A 96 -6.82 15.41 -5.19
C THR A 96 -6.68 16.62 -6.09
N ASP A 97 -5.84 16.57 -7.12
CA ASP A 97 -5.64 17.63 -8.12
C ASP A 97 -6.21 17.18 -9.47
N SER A 98 -7.07 18.01 -10.07
CA SER A 98 -7.68 17.73 -11.39
C SER A 98 -6.65 17.62 -12.53
N SER A 99 -5.44 18.15 -12.35
CA SER A 99 -4.31 18.02 -13.28
C SER A 99 -3.46 16.78 -13.03
N TYR A 100 -3.70 16.04 -11.93
CA TYR A 100 -2.92 14.90 -11.51
C TYR A 100 -3.85 13.73 -11.15
N ASN A 101 -4.06 12.83 -12.10
CA ASN A 101 -4.88 11.64 -11.89
C ASN A 101 -4.04 10.37 -12.04
N GLU A 102 -3.41 9.97 -10.93
CA GLU A 102 -2.56 8.79 -10.89
C GLU A 102 -3.37 7.51 -11.11
N VAL A 103 -4.54 7.41 -10.51
CA VAL A 103 -5.41 6.22 -10.61
C VAL A 103 -5.87 6.00 -12.05
N MET A 104 -6.19 7.07 -12.79
CA MET A 104 -6.50 6.99 -14.21
C MET A 104 -5.31 6.45 -15.01
N ALA A 105 -4.10 6.97 -14.77
CA ALA A 105 -2.88 6.51 -15.44
C ALA A 105 -2.61 5.02 -15.18
N MET A 106 -2.81 4.56 -13.93
CA MET A 106 -2.68 3.16 -13.54
C MET A 106 -3.69 2.28 -14.29
N THR A 107 -4.95 2.72 -14.35
CA THR A 107 -6.03 2.00 -15.02
C THR A 107 -5.78 1.86 -16.50
N LEU A 108 -5.50 2.98 -17.20
CA LEU A 108 -5.23 2.98 -18.63
C LEU A 108 -4.01 2.12 -18.99
N TYR A 109 -2.98 2.13 -18.14
CA TYR A 109 -1.82 1.27 -18.34
C TYR A 109 -2.23 -0.21 -18.25
N ALA A 110 -2.94 -0.63 -17.20
CA ALA A 110 -3.35 -2.01 -17.03
C ALA A 110 -4.29 -2.49 -18.14
N GLU A 111 -5.24 -1.65 -18.58
CA GLU A 111 -6.10 -1.95 -19.73
C GLU A 111 -5.28 -2.14 -21.01
N SER A 112 -4.25 -1.33 -21.24
CA SER A 112 -3.36 -1.45 -22.40
C SER A 112 -2.58 -2.76 -22.43
N GLN A 113 -2.40 -3.39 -21.25
CA GLN A 113 -1.75 -4.71 -21.09
C GLN A 113 -2.77 -5.87 -21.09
N GLY A 114 -4.06 -5.60 -21.31
CA GLY A 114 -5.09 -6.64 -21.47
C GLY A 114 -5.92 -6.93 -20.22
N VAL A 115 -5.73 -6.22 -19.11
CA VAL A 115 -6.59 -6.37 -17.93
C VAL A 115 -7.97 -5.79 -18.25
N SER A 116 -9.03 -6.53 -17.93
CA SER A 116 -10.41 -6.08 -18.13
C SER A 116 -10.73 -4.88 -17.27
N ALA A 117 -11.27 -3.80 -17.86
CA ALA A 117 -11.78 -2.65 -17.10
C ALA A 117 -12.84 -3.03 -16.05
N ASP A 118 -13.58 -4.13 -16.28
CA ASP A 118 -14.56 -4.64 -15.31
C ASP A 118 -13.92 -5.24 -14.05
N ASP A 119 -12.62 -5.53 -14.09
CA ASP A 119 -11.87 -6.11 -12.99
C ASP A 119 -10.95 -5.09 -12.30
N ILE A 120 -10.88 -3.84 -12.78
CA ILE A 120 -10.08 -2.75 -12.20
C ILE A 120 -10.99 -1.83 -11.38
N PHE A 121 -10.73 -1.75 -10.08
CA PHE A 121 -11.37 -0.83 -9.15
C PHE A 121 -10.45 0.33 -8.81
N CYS A 122 -11.00 1.55 -8.75
CA CYS A 122 -10.27 2.78 -8.52
C CYS A 122 -10.56 3.34 -7.12
N ASP A 123 -9.53 3.46 -6.31
CA ASP A 123 -9.55 4.16 -5.03
C ASP A 123 -8.92 5.54 -5.19
N HIS A 124 -9.75 6.55 -5.45
CA HIS A 124 -9.33 7.93 -5.71
C HIS A 124 -9.01 8.74 -4.44
N ALA A 125 -9.22 8.17 -3.27
CA ALA A 125 -9.03 8.85 -1.99
C ALA A 125 -8.00 8.15 -1.09
N GLY A 126 -7.11 7.37 -1.68
CA GLY A 126 -5.95 6.78 -1.02
C GLY A 126 -4.82 7.79 -0.83
N VAL A 127 -5.09 8.91 -0.13
CA VAL A 127 -4.13 10.02 0.05
C VAL A 127 -2.95 9.66 0.96
N SER A 128 -3.10 8.63 1.77
CA SER A 128 -2.03 8.02 2.55
C SER A 128 -2.14 6.49 2.53
N THR A 129 -1.06 5.78 2.87
CA THR A 129 -1.11 4.31 2.93
C THR A 129 -2.11 3.83 3.97
N TYR A 130 -2.15 4.47 5.13
CA TYR A 130 -3.12 4.16 6.17
C TYR A 130 -4.57 4.34 5.69
N ASP A 131 -4.87 5.45 4.99
CA ASP A 131 -6.20 5.69 4.41
C ASP A 131 -6.55 4.64 3.36
N SER A 132 -5.61 4.29 2.48
CA SER A 132 -5.80 3.22 1.48
C SER A 132 -6.21 1.90 2.17
N MET A 133 -5.51 1.47 3.22
CA MET A 133 -5.81 0.22 3.92
C MET A 133 -7.12 0.29 4.70
N TYR A 134 -7.45 1.43 5.33
CA TYR A 134 -8.76 1.68 5.92
C TYR A 134 -9.87 1.50 4.88
N ARG A 135 -9.69 2.07 3.69
CA ARG A 135 -10.68 2.03 2.62
C ARG A 135 -10.83 0.64 1.99
N LEU A 136 -9.77 -0.15 1.92
CA LEU A 136 -9.87 -1.57 1.54
C LEU A 136 -10.88 -2.30 2.44
N ARG A 137 -10.86 -2.05 3.74
CA ARG A 137 -11.77 -2.67 4.70
C ARG A 137 -13.16 -2.11 4.65
N HIS A 138 -13.31 -0.79 4.68
CA HIS A 138 -14.57 -0.11 4.94
C HIS A 138 -15.33 0.31 3.68
N VAL A 139 -14.63 0.50 2.56
CA VAL A 139 -15.24 0.85 1.27
C VAL A 139 -15.36 -0.38 0.38
N PHE A 140 -14.29 -1.14 0.19
CA PHE A 140 -14.25 -2.30 -0.72
C PHE A 140 -14.58 -3.63 -0.03
N ASN A 141 -14.71 -3.66 1.30
CA ASN A 141 -14.98 -4.86 2.10
C ASN A 141 -14.01 -6.02 1.85
N VAL A 142 -12.75 -5.70 1.56
CA VAL A 142 -11.67 -6.65 1.37
C VAL A 142 -11.37 -7.36 2.68
N LYS A 143 -11.15 -8.67 2.61
CA LYS A 143 -10.77 -9.52 3.75
C LYS A 143 -9.40 -10.14 3.55
N ARG A 144 -9.05 -10.46 2.31
CA ARG A 144 -7.75 -11.02 1.92
C ARG A 144 -7.26 -10.32 0.66
N CYS A 145 -5.99 -9.93 0.64
CA CYS A 145 -5.43 -9.28 -0.54
C CYS A 145 -3.93 -9.56 -0.71
N VAL A 146 -3.46 -9.30 -1.93
CA VAL A 146 -2.03 -9.24 -2.22
C VAL A 146 -1.66 -7.78 -2.50
N ILE A 147 -0.74 -7.21 -1.71
CA ILE A 147 -0.30 -5.83 -1.85
C ILE A 147 0.97 -5.79 -2.70
N VAL A 148 0.98 -4.93 -3.72
CA VAL A 148 2.12 -4.74 -4.62
C VAL A 148 2.68 -3.33 -4.45
N THR A 149 3.91 -3.26 -3.99
CA THR A 149 4.70 -2.03 -3.87
C THR A 149 6.19 -2.39 -3.70
N GLN A 150 7.10 -1.41 -3.59
CA GLN A 150 8.51 -1.69 -3.31
C GLN A 150 8.73 -2.21 -1.88
N GLU A 151 9.81 -2.96 -1.68
CA GLU A 151 10.12 -3.62 -0.40
C GLU A 151 10.11 -2.64 0.78
N TYR A 152 10.73 -1.47 0.63
CA TYR A 152 10.81 -0.47 1.71
C TYR A 152 9.44 -0.01 2.20
N HIS A 153 8.43 -0.02 1.34
CA HIS A 153 7.07 0.40 1.61
C HIS A 153 6.17 -0.76 2.10
N LEU A 154 6.45 -2.01 1.69
CA LEU A 154 5.66 -3.18 2.07
C LEU A 154 5.56 -3.35 3.58
N TYR A 155 6.61 -3.09 4.34
CA TYR A 155 6.58 -3.19 5.80
C TYR A 155 5.46 -2.35 6.43
N ARG A 156 5.27 -1.14 5.94
CA ARG A 156 4.22 -0.24 6.41
C ARG A 156 2.85 -0.65 5.90
N ALA A 157 2.72 -0.93 4.62
CA ALA A 157 1.46 -1.33 4.00
C ALA A 157 0.88 -2.62 4.64
N LEU A 158 1.73 -3.63 4.90
CA LEU A 158 1.32 -4.86 5.55
C LEU A 158 0.95 -4.67 7.03
N TYR A 159 1.64 -3.78 7.74
CA TYR A 159 1.26 -3.43 9.10
C TYR A 159 -0.11 -2.74 9.14
N ASP A 160 -0.30 -1.74 8.29
CA ASP A 160 -1.54 -0.96 8.23
C ASP A 160 -2.72 -1.84 7.85
N VAL A 161 -2.60 -2.68 6.80
CA VAL A 161 -3.68 -3.58 6.39
C VAL A 161 -4.05 -4.59 7.46
N GLY A 162 -3.05 -5.13 8.16
CA GLY A 162 -3.26 -6.04 9.29
C GLY A 162 -3.98 -5.38 10.46
N SER A 163 -3.77 -4.06 10.69
CA SER A 163 -4.46 -3.32 11.76
C SER A 163 -5.98 -3.23 11.54
N PHE A 164 -6.44 -3.36 10.30
CA PHE A 164 -7.87 -3.43 9.93
C PHE A 164 -8.42 -4.85 9.86
N GLY A 165 -7.65 -5.86 10.28
CA GLY A 165 -8.07 -7.26 10.27
C GLY A 165 -8.19 -7.85 8.87
N ILE A 166 -7.43 -7.33 7.90
CA ILE A 166 -7.30 -7.89 6.55
C ILE A 166 -6.06 -8.81 6.54
N GLU A 167 -6.24 -10.03 6.09
CA GLU A 167 -5.14 -10.96 5.83
C GLU A 167 -4.46 -10.59 4.51
N ALA A 168 -3.14 -10.41 4.52
CA ALA A 168 -2.46 -9.95 3.34
C ALA A 168 -1.05 -10.56 3.17
N TYR A 169 -0.70 -10.80 1.92
CA TYR A 169 0.67 -11.01 1.48
C TYR A 169 1.17 -9.78 0.72
N GLY A 170 2.47 -9.54 0.78
CA GLY A 170 3.13 -8.46 0.06
C GLY A 170 4.10 -8.99 -0.99
N VAL A 171 3.97 -8.53 -2.22
CA VAL A 171 4.88 -8.86 -3.32
C VAL A 171 5.71 -7.63 -3.66
N PRO A 172 7.04 -7.68 -3.41
CA PRO A 172 7.93 -6.58 -3.77
C PRO A 172 8.06 -6.44 -5.28
N SER A 173 7.99 -5.19 -5.76
CA SER A 173 8.06 -4.83 -7.18
C SER A 173 9.37 -4.15 -7.57
N ASP A 174 10.46 -4.46 -6.85
CA ASP A 174 11.78 -3.86 -7.02
C ASP A 174 12.52 -4.49 -8.22
N LYS A 175 12.13 -4.12 -9.46
CA LYS A 175 12.73 -4.64 -10.70
C LYS A 175 13.98 -3.85 -11.11
N ALA A 176 14.19 -2.66 -10.55
CA ALA A 176 15.32 -1.79 -10.86
C ALA A 176 15.81 -1.02 -9.63
N THR A 177 16.97 -0.37 -9.77
CA THR A 177 17.41 0.64 -8.80
C THR A 177 16.85 2.00 -9.25
N TYR A 178 16.10 2.66 -8.37
CA TYR A 178 15.48 3.94 -8.70
C TYR A 178 16.26 5.10 -8.11
N ALA A 179 16.17 6.26 -8.77
CA ALA A 179 16.72 7.49 -8.23
C ALA A 179 16.00 7.84 -6.89
N ASN A 180 16.77 8.41 -5.96
CA ASN A 180 16.25 8.88 -4.65
C ASN A 180 15.76 7.77 -3.66
N MET A 181 16.13 6.49 -3.85
CA MET A 181 15.75 5.41 -2.92
C MET A 181 16.09 5.74 -1.46
N ASP A 182 17.30 6.25 -1.17
CA ASP A 182 17.70 6.68 0.18
C ASP A 182 16.75 7.72 0.80
N SER A 183 16.13 8.56 -0.03
CA SER A 183 15.16 9.55 0.43
C SER A 183 13.82 8.89 0.78
N TYR A 184 13.40 7.92 -0.03
CA TYR A 184 12.17 7.15 0.22
C TYR A 184 12.31 6.33 1.50
N GLU A 185 13.40 5.59 1.68
CA GLU A 185 13.67 4.79 2.87
C GLU A 185 13.70 5.64 4.15
N ARG A 186 14.37 6.81 4.13
CA ARG A 186 14.39 7.73 5.28
C ARG A 186 13.01 8.28 5.61
N ARG A 187 12.18 8.58 4.60
CA ARG A 187 10.79 9.03 4.80
C ARG A 187 9.95 7.93 5.46
N GLU A 188 10.16 6.68 5.06
CA GLU A 188 9.43 5.55 5.62
C GLU A 188 9.68 5.34 7.13
N VAL A 189 10.86 5.66 7.64
CA VAL A 189 11.15 5.58 9.09
C VAL A 189 10.16 6.43 9.89
N LEU A 190 9.87 7.65 9.44
CA LEU A 190 8.91 8.54 10.10
C LEU A 190 7.45 8.18 9.77
N ALA A 191 7.19 7.76 8.54
CA ALA A 191 5.86 7.33 8.11
C ALA A 191 5.37 6.11 8.93
N ARG A 192 6.24 5.13 9.18
CA ARG A 192 5.93 3.98 10.04
C ARG A 192 5.54 4.40 11.46
N VAL A 193 6.25 5.37 12.05
CA VAL A 193 5.91 5.88 13.38
C VAL A 193 4.54 6.55 13.39
N LYS A 194 4.24 7.36 12.36
CA LYS A 194 2.93 8.00 12.20
C LYS A 194 1.83 6.96 12.08
N ASP A 195 1.96 6.01 11.17
CA ASP A 195 0.92 5.03 10.87
C ASP A 195 0.73 4.04 12.03
N PHE A 196 1.82 3.69 12.76
CA PHE A 196 1.72 2.96 14.04
C PHE A 196 0.84 3.68 15.05
N ALA A 197 1.01 5.00 15.20
CA ALA A 197 0.18 5.80 16.10
C ALA A 197 -1.27 5.89 15.60
N SER A 198 -1.50 6.04 14.29
CA SER A 198 -2.84 6.05 13.70
C SER A 198 -3.57 4.72 13.94
N ALA A 199 -2.89 3.60 13.75
CA ALA A 199 -3.43 2.26 14.01
C ALA A 199 -3.76 2.05 15.49
N LEU A 200 -2.86 2.47 16.40
CA LEU A 200 -3.08 2.37 17.84
C LEU A 200 -4.30 3.19 18.31
N LEU A 201 -4.55 4.33 17.67
CA LEU A 201 -5.67 5.23 17.96
C LEU A 201 -6.94 4.87 17.18
N ASN A 202 -6.92 3.83 16.34
CA ASN A 202 -8.00 3.46 15.42
C ASN A 202 -8.52 4.67 14.62
N GLN A 203 -7.60 5.45 14.05
CA GLN A 203 -7.95 6.65 13.32
C GLN A 203 -8.79 6.31 12.09
N GLU A 204 -9.86 7.04 11.83
CA GLU A 204 -10.63 6.90 10.60
C GLU A 204 -9.92 7.60 9.43
N ALA A 205 -10.17 7.13 8.19
CA ALA A 205 -9.64 7.80 7.00
C ALA A 205 -10.22 9.22 6.85
N GLU A 206 -9.45 10.10 6.25
CA GLU A 206 -9.86 11.50 6.00
C GLU A 206 -11.09 11.57 5.10
N THR A 207 -11.18 10.70 4.09
CA THR A 207 -12.29 10.67 3.13
C THR A 207 -13.15 9.42 3.32
N LYS A 208 -14.40 9.64 3.68
CA LYS A 208 -15.43 8.60 3.72
C LYS A 208 -16.12 8.50 2.36
N SER A 209 -16.38 7.27 1.91
CA SER A 209 -17.09 6.98 0.66
C SER A 209 -18.13 5.91 0.90
N GLU A 210 -19.15 5.85 0.06
CA GLU A 210 -20.11 4.75 0.06
C GLU A 210 -19.41 3.42 -0.26
N PRO A 211 -19.87 2.31 0.34
CA PRO A 211 -19.32 1.00 0.07
C PRO A 211 -19.47 0.58 -1.39
N VAL A 212 -18.43 -0.04 -1.93
CA VAL A 212 -18.36 -0.54 -3.31
C VAL A 212 -18.17 -2.06 -3.27
N SER A 213 -19.07 -2.79 -3.91
CA SER A 213 -18.95 -4.26 -4.00
C SER A 213 -17.99 -4.68 -5.10
N LEU A 214 -17.03 -5.54 -4.80
CA LEU A 214 -16.13 -6.14 -5.80
C LEU A 214 -16.84 -7.16 -6.73
N ASN A 215 -18.09 -7.53 -6.44
CA ASN A 215 -18.89 -8.42 -7.29
C ASN A 215 -19.54 -7.70 -8.49
N GLN A 216 -19.44 -6.39 -8.57
CA GLN A 216 -19.90 -5.59 -9.71
C GLN A 216 -18.76 -5.25 -10.66
N SER A 217 -19.07 -4.59 -11.78
CA SER A 217 -18.04 -4.07 -12.68
C SER A 217 -17.22 -2.96 -11.99
N GLY A 218 -15.91 -3.00 -12.12
CA GLY A 218 -15.00 -1.98 -11.61
C GLY A 218 -15.21 -0.60 -12.26
N ARG A 219 -15.84 -0.56 -13.45
CA ARG A 219 -16.17 0.69 -14.18
C ARG A 219 -16.98 1.67 -13.34
N VAL A 220 -17.72 1.22 -12.35
CA VAL A 220 -18.49 2.10 -11.44
C VAL A 220 -17.59 3.02 -10.61
N THR A 221 -16.31 2.70 -10.50
CA THR A 221 -15.30 3.50 -9.79
C THR A 221 -14.39 4.30 -10.74
N GLN A 222 -14.52 4.13 -12.07
CA GLN A 222 -13.70 4.76 -13.10
C GLN A 222 -14.38 6.06 -13.60
N TRP A 223 -14.29 7.10 -12.78
CA TRP A 223 -14.86 8.41 -13.12
C TRP A 223 -13.72 9.46 -13.20
N TRP A 224 -13.52 10.03 -14.39
CA TRP A 224 -12.55 11.07 -14.73
C TRP A 224 -13.03 11.93 -15.90
#